data_6736fe2ced411edda16ef1f4f9077d71
#
_entry.id   6736fe2ced411edda16ef1f4f9077d71
#
_cell.length_a   1.000
_cell.length_b   1.000
_cell.length_c   1.000
_cell.angle_alpha   90.00
_cell.angle_beta   90.00
_cell.angle_gamma   90.00
#
_symmetry.space_group_name_H-M   'P 1'
#
loop_
_entity.id
_entity.type
_entity.pdbx_description
1 polymer ?
#
loop_
_entity_poly.entity_id
_entity_poly.type
_entity_poly.pdbx_seq_one_letter_code
_entity_poly.pdbx_strand_id
1 'polypeptide(L)'
;AKLTPNNLETQIAVLTAKYQVETTNSTQATENSSNDKNKSAILSEYEKLWLNNAELPNDAQLWTTWYSQGGRTPEKIYQKAEMLFGKSDVKGLEILAKELEKIENAKEDEQVAAHLALYQDLLKNPANLKIQAEKLPLIDANTNKITNKFAVVLSFARYLRTIPENMNEPTFTPYEQWAKTWQLNETELRDWKIAF
;
A
#
# COMPACT_ATOMS: atom_id res chain seq x y z
N ALA A 1 -23.13 9.01 -26.75
CA ALA A 1 -21.83 9.38 -26.24
C ALA A 1 -21.63 8.62 -24.93
N LYS A 2 -20.63 7.74 -24.85
CA LYS A 2 -20.22 7.13 -23.59
C LYS A 2 -19.51 8.24 -22.81
N LEU A 3 -20.19 8.79 -21.81
CA LEU A 3 -19.55 9.61 -20.79
C LEU A 3 -18.62 8.67 -20.00
N THR A 4 -17.35 8.70 -20.31
CA THR A 4 -16.32 8.16 -19.40
C THR A 4 -16.18 9.19 -18.28
N PRO A 5 -16.56 8.85 -17.05
CA PRO A 5 -16.42 9.78 -15.94
C PRO A 5 -14.92 10.03 -15.69
N ASN A 6 -14.48 11.25 -15.93
CA ASN A 6 -13.07 11.63 -15.81
C ASN A 6 -12.66 11.98 -14.38
N ASN A 7 -13.61 12.07 -13.44
CA ASN A 7 -13.27 12.34 -12.04
C ASN A 7 -13.65 11.15 -11.15
N LEU A 8 -12.92 11.03 -10.05
CA LEU A 8 -13.04 9.94 -9.10
C LEU A 8 -14.41 9.89 -8.42
N GLU A 9 -15.00 11.06 -8.11
CA GLU A 9 -16.35 11.16 -7.51
C GLU A 9 -17.41 10.57 -8.44
N THR A 10 -17.36 10.91 -9.72
CA THR A 10 -18.29 10.37 -10.71
C THR A 10 -18.11 8.86 -10.89
N GLN A 11 -16.87 8.37 -10.87
CA GLN A 11 -16.61 6.92 -10.96
C GLN A 11 -17.21 6.19 -9.77
N ILE A 12 -17.01 6.67 -8.55
CA ILE A 12 -17.57 6.10 -7.34
C ILE A 12 -19.11 6.16 -7.37
N ALA A 13 -19.70 7.31 -7.72
CA ALA A 13 -21.16 7.44 -7.83
C ALA A 13 -21.77 6.45 -8.82
N VAL A 14 -21.11 6.23 -9.97
CA VAL A 14 -21.56 5.23 -10.96
C VAL A 14 -21.47 3.82 -10.41
N LEU A 15 -20.40 3.46 -9.72
CA LEU A 15 -20.26 2.13 -9.09
C LEU A 15 -21.33 1.91 -8.02
N THR A 16 -21.59 2.92 -7.19
CA THR A 16 -22.64 2.86 -6.15
C THR A 16 -24.01 2.64 -6.77
N ALA A 17 -24.38 3.42 -7.80
CA ALA A 17 -25.66 3.25 -8.49
C ALA A 17 -25.78 1.86 -9.12
N LYS A 18 -24.75 1.36 -9.77
CA LYS A 18 -24.72 -0.01 -10.34
C LYS A 18 -24.92 -1.05 -9.25
N TYR A 19 -24.22 -0.92 -8.13
CA TYR A 19 -24.34 -1.86 -7.00
C TYR A 19 -25.74 -1.89 -6.40
N GLN A 20 -26.39 -0.73 -6.25
CA GLN A 20 -27.76 -0.60 -5.76
C GLN A 20 -28.76 -1.28 -6.71
N VAL A 21 -28.63 -1.10 -8.01
CA VAL A 21 -29.49 -1.76 -9.02
C VAL A 21 -29.37 -3.28 -8.93
N GLU A 22 -28.14 -3.81 -8.84
CA GLU A 22 -27.94 -5.27 -8.70
C GLU A 22 -28.48 -5.81 -7.38
N THR A 23 -28.45 -5.01 -6.31
CA THR A 23 -29.02 -5.39 -5.02
C THR A 23 -30.55 -5.44 -5.08
N THR A 24 -31.19 -4.46 -5.71
CA THR A 24 -32.66 -4.41 -5.88
C THR A 24 -33.16 -5.56 -6.75
N ASN A 25 -32.46 -5.86 -7.84
CA ASN A 25 -32.80 -6.97 -8.73
C ASN A 25 -32.67 -8.33 -8.04
N SER A 26 -31.71 -8.49 -7.11
CA SER A 26 -31.55 -9.73 -6.34
C SER A 26 -32.69 -9.99 -5.35
N THR A 27 -33.38 -8.95 -4.88
CA THR A 27 -34.50 -9.07 -3.92
C THR A 27 -35.80 -9.51 -4.63
N GLN A 28 -35.87 -9.35 -5.95
CA GLN A 28 -37.09 -9.67 -6.72
C GLN A 28 -37.02 -10.99 -7.50
N ALA A 29 -35.85 -11.62 -7.60
CA ALA A 29 -35.65 -12.86 -8.35
C ALA A 29 -35.11 -13.97 -7.46
N THR A 30 -35.82 -15.07 -7.40
CA THR A 30 -35.33 -16.34 -6.87
C THR A 30 -34.12 -16.82 -7.68
N GLU A 31 -32.97 -16.94 -7.02
CA GLU A 31 -31.73 -17.58 -7.48
C GLU A 31 -31.17 -17.10 -8.85
N ASN A 32 -30.27 -16.12 -8.82
CA ASN A 32 -29.50 -15.79 -10.00
C ASN A 32 -27.98 -15.62 -9.70
N SER A 33 -27.21 -16.63 -10.03
CA SER A 33 -25.74 -16.61 -10.00
C SER A 33 -25.12 -15.51 -10.87
N SER A 34 -25.88 -14.88 -11.76
CA SER A 34 -25.43 -13.76 -12.58
C SER A 34 -25.31 -12.46 -11.81
N ASN A 35 -26.22 -12.19 -10.85
CA ASN A 35 -26.19 -10.96 -10.05
C ASN A 35 -25.01 -10.93 -9.07
N ASP A 36 -24.59 -12.09 -8.55
CA ASP A 36 -23.42 -12.18 -7.66
C ASP A 36 -22.12 -11.92 -8.43
N LYS A 37 -22.04 -12.35 -9.69
CA LYS A 37 -20.89 -12.05 -10.56
C LYS A 37 -20.80 -10.56 -10.88
N ASN A 38 -21.94 -9.90 -11.11
CA ASN A 38 -21.97 -8.47 -11.37
C ASN A 38 -21.57 -7.66 -10.15
N LYS A 39 -22.08 -8.01 -8.96
CA LYS A 39 -21.66 -7.39 -7.69
C LYS A 39 -20.18 -7.55 -7.43
N SER A 40 -19.65 -8.76 -7.63
CA SER A 40 -18.21 -9.04 -7.48
C SER A 40 -17.36 -8.21 -8.45
N ALA A 41 -17.82 -8.04 -9.70
CA ALA A 41 -17.13 -7.21 -10.69
C ALA A 41 -17.10 -5.74 -10.26
N ILE A 42 -18.21 -5.20 -9.73
CA ILE A 42 -18.30 -3.83 -9.24
C ILE A 42 -17.34 -3.61 -8.05
N LEU A 43 -17.31 -4.54 -7.10
CA LEU A 43 -16.39 -4.46 -5.96
C LEU A 43 -14.91 -4.58 -6.38
N SER A 44 -14.62 -5.35 -7.43
CA SER A 44 -13.27 -5.42 -8.02
C SER A 44 -12.86 -4.11 -8.71
N GLU A 45 -13.79 -3.41 -9.37
CA GLU A 45 -13.54 -2.07 -9.92
C GLU A 45 -13.30 -1.05 -8.79
N TYR A 46 -14.10 -1.11 -7.71
CA TYR A 46 -13.92 -0.28 -6.51
C TYR A 46 -12.55 -0.50 -5.88
N GLU A 47 -12.11 -1.75 -5.72
CA GLU A 47 -10.78 -2.11 -5.20
C GLU A 47 -9.65 -1.48 -6.01
N LYS A 48 -9.75 -1.51 -7.34
CA LYS A 48 -8.75 -0.87 -8.21
C LYS A 48 -8.67 0.63 -7.97
N LEU A 49 -9.82 1.30 -7.78
CA LEU A 49 -9.85 2.72 -7.45
C LEU A 49 -9.22 2.96 -6.07
N TRP A 50 -9.55 2.13 -5.07
CA TRP A 50 -8.97 2.23 -3.74
C TRP A 50 -7.45 2.04 -3.74
N LEU A 51 -6.95 1.03 -4.45
CA LEU A 51 -5.51 0.77 -4.55
C LEU A 51 -4.73 1.89 -5.23
N ASN A 52 -5.32 2.57 -6.23
CA ASN A 52 -4.61 3.54 -7.06
C ASN A 52 -4.72 5.00 -6.59
N ASN A 53 -5.59 5.29 -5.62
CA ASN A 53 -5.82 6.63 -5.10
C ASN A 53 -5.50 6.72 -3.60
N ALA A 54 -4.93 7.85 -3.17
CA ALA A 54 -4.61 8.06 -1.75
C ALA A 54 -5.89 8.07 -0.91
N GLU A 55 -6.92 8.75 -1.39
CA GLU A 55 -8.22 8.90 -0.74
C GLU A 55 -9.33 8.69 -1.77
N LEU A 56 -10.40 8.01 -1.37
CA LEU A 56 -11.62 7.93 -2.16
C LEU A 56 -12.68 8.90 -1.61
N PRO A 57 -13.55 9.43 -2.46
CA PRO A 57 -14.76 10.11 -2.02
C PRO A 57 -15.54 9.23 -1.05
N ASN A 58 -16.15 9.82 -0.04
CA ASN A 58 -16.86 9.10 1.01
C ASN A 58 -18.06 8.35 0.42
N ASP A 59 -17.90 7.05 0.23
CA ASP A 59 -18.97 6.10 -0.09
C ASP A 59 -18.98 5.00 0.95
N ALA A 60 -19.73 5.25 2.02
CA ALA A 60 -19.83 4.32 3.12
C ALA A 60 -20.39 2.94 2.70
N GLN A 61 -21.27 2.88 1.69
CA GLN A 61 -21.90 1.64 1.27
C GLN A 61 -20.95 0.71 0.54
N LEU A 62 -20.29 1.18 -0.50
CA LEU A 62 -19.33 0.36 -1.27
C LEU A 62 -18.13 -0.04 -0.41
N TRP A 63 -17.61 0.92 0.37
CA TRP A 63 -16.49 0.65 1.27
C TRP A 63 -16.83 -0.41 2.31
N THR A 64 -17.97 -0.26 3.00
CA THR A 64 -18.41 -1.21 4.03
C THR A 64 -18.66 -2.60 3.45
N THR A 65 -19.28 -2.66 2.27
CA THR A 65 -19.55 -3.94 1.61
C THR A 65 -18.27 -4.62 1.15
N TRP A 66 -17.39 -3.89 0.50
CA TRP A 66 -16.09 -4.40 0.05
C TRP A 66 -15.26 -4.90 1.25
N TYR A 67 -15.21 -4.11 2.32
CA TYR A 67 -14.53 -4.47 3.55
C TYR A 67 -15.10 -5.74 4.21
N SER A 68 -16.42 -5.81 4.39
CA SER A 68 -17.08 -6.96 5.02
C SER A 68 -16.93 -8.26 4.22
N GLN A 69 -16.69 -8.19 2.94
CA GLN A 69 -16.40 -9.33 2.07
C GLN A 69 -14.90 -9.69 1.98
N GLY A 70 -14.09 -9.18 2.88
CA GLY A 70 -12.65 -9.44 2.92
C GLY A 70 -11.87 -8.72 1.82
N GLY A 71 -12.39 -7.62 1.30
CA GLY A 71 -11.73 -6.80 0.29
C GLY A 71 -10.45 -6.17 0.80
N ARG A 72 -10.41 -5.75 2.07
CA ARG A 72 -9.22 -5.18 2.71
C ARG A 72 -8.44 -6.27 3.45
N THR A 73 -7.30 -6.64 2.93
CA THR A 73 -6.36 -7.56 3.58
C THR A 73 -5.04 -6.85 3.89
N PRO A 74 -4.21 -7.38 4.81
CA PRO A 74 -2.86 -6.85 5.04
C PRO A 74 -2.05 -6.69 3.76
N GLU A 75 -2.11 -7.65 2.84
CA GLU A 75 -1.39 -7.61 1.57
C GLU A 75 -1.83 -6.44 0.69
N LYS A 76 -3.13 -6.15 0.63
CA LYS A 76 -3.66 -5.02 -0.14
C LYS A 76 -3.30 -3.68 0.49
N ILE A 77 -3.25 -3.63 1.81
CA ILE A 77 -2.78 -2.44 2.54
C ILE A 77 -1.30 -2.21 2.25
N TYR A 78 -0.46 -3.26 2.29
CA TYR A 78 0.95 -3.15 1.92
C TYR A 78 1.10 -2.69 0.47
N GLN A 79 0.34 -3.26 -0.46
CA GLN A 79 0.37 -2.86 -1.87
C GLN A 79 0.01 -1.37 -2.06
N LYS A 80 -1.03 -0.88 -1.37
CA LYS A 80 -1.38 0.54 -1.39
C LYS A 80 -0.29 1.40 -0.76
N ALA A 81 0.26 0.98 0.38
CA ALA A 81 1.35 1.68 1.04
C ALA A 81 2.61 1.79 0.16
N GLU A 82 2.98 0.73 -0.55
CA GLU A 82 4.09 0.72 -1.51
C GLU A 82 3.86 1.69 -2.66
N MET A 83 2.65 1.73 -3.21
CA MET A 83 2.28 2.68 -4.25
C MET A 83 2.40 4.14 -3.76
N LEU A 84 1.89 4.45 -2.56
CA LEU A 84 1.97 5.77 -1.94
C LEU A 84 3.42 6.15 -1.63
N PHE A 85 4.19 5.22 -1.10
CA PHE A 85 5.61 5.40 -0.81
C PHE A 85 6.41 5.69 -2.08
N GLY A 86 6.18 4.93 -3.16
CA GLY A 86 6.81 5.15 -4.46
C GLY A 86 6.52 6.53 -5.03
N LYS A 87 5.31 7.06 -4.80
CA LYS A 87 4.90 8.43 -5.16
C LYS A 87 5.40 9.51 -4.19
N SER A 88 6.07 9.14 -3.09
CA SER A 88 6.45 10.03 -1.98
C SER A 88 5.26 10.72 -1.31
N ASP A 89 4.10 10.06 -1.30
CA ASP A 89 2.85 10.61 -0.78
C ASP A 89 2.71 10.35 0.73
N VAL A 90 3.35 11.19 1.53
CA VAL A 90 3.28 11.15 3.00
C VAL A 90 1.84 11.31 3.49
N LYS A 91 1.09 12.24 2.87
CA LYS A 91 -0.31 12.51 3.26
C LYS A 91 -1.21 11.31 2.98
N GLY A 92 -1.02 10.65 1.84
CA GLY A 92 -1.73 9.41 1.52
C GLY A 92 -1.46 8.29 2.53
N LEU A 93 -0.21 8.13 2.98
CA LEU A 93 0.14 7.18 4.03
C LEU A 93 -0.50 7.53 5.40
N GLU A 94 -0.62 8.82 5.74
CA GLU A 94 -1.31 9.25 6.95
C GLU A 94 -2.82 8.97 6.88
N ILE A 95 -3.45 9.15 5.72
CA ILE A 95 -4.86 8.81 5.48
C ILE A 95 -5.05 7.31 5.63
N LEU A 96 -4.19 6.50 5.01
CA LEU A 96 -4.25 5.05 5.10
C LEU A 96 -4.09 4.56 6.55
N ALA A 97 -3.19 5.15 7.34
CA ALA A 97 -3.02 4.84 8.74
C ALA A 97 -4.28 5.16 9.56
N LYS A 98 -4.94 6.31 9.30
CA LYS A 98 -6.20 6.69 9.96
C LYS A 98 -7.38 5.78 9.57
N GLU A 99 -7.38 5.21 8.36
CA GLU A 99 -8.37 4.20 7.99
C GLU A 99 -8.23 2.93 8.85
N LEU A 100 -7.00 2.57 9.25
CA LEU A 100 -6.76 1.42 10.13
C LEU A 100 -7.27 1.65 11.55
N GLU A 101 -7.08 2.86 12.10
CA GLU A 101 -7.51 3.19 13.46
C GLU A 101 -9.04 3.08 13.68
N LYS A 102 -9.82 3.16 12.60
CA LYS A 102 -11.29 3.08 12.65
C LYS A 102 -11.85 1.67 12.80
N ILE A 103 -10.99 0.65 12.87
CA ILE A 103 -11.41 -0.75 12.83
C ILE A 103 -11.11 -1.44 14.16
N GLU A 104 -12.15 -2.01 14.76
CA GLU A 104 -12.12 -2.54 16.14
C GLU A 104 -11.33 -3.86 16.35
N ASN A 105 -10.76 -4.50 15.32
CA ASN A 105 -10.04 -5.76 15.44
C ASN A 105 -8.51 -5.59 15.30
N ALA A 106 -7.93 -4.83 16.20
CA ALA A 106 -6.57 -4.29 16.15
C ALA A 106 -5.40 -5.29 16.19
N LYS A 107 -5.58 -6.58 16.49
CA LYS A 107 -4.42 -7.49 16.67
C LYS A 107 -3.73 -7.90 15.39
N GLU A 108 -4.43 -8.02 14.28
CA GLU A 108 -3.83 -8.28 12.97
C GLU A 108 -3.19 -7.00 12.38
N ASP A 109 -3.57 -5.84 12.90
CA ASP A 109 -3.18 -4.53 12.38
C ASP A 109 -1.90 -3.94 13.01
N GLU A 110 -1.35 -4.52 14.10
CA GLU A 110 -0.11 -4.00 14.72
C GLU A 110 1.08 -4.05 13.76
N GLN A 111 1.23 -5.13 13.00
CA GLN A 111 2.28 -5.25 11.99
C GLN A 111 2.08 -4.27 10.85
N VAL A 112 0.84 -4.09 10.41
CA VAL A 112 0.48 -3.14 9.34
C VAL A 112 0.73 -1.71 9.80
N ALA A 113 0.34 -1.36 11.03
CA ALA A 113 0.58 -0.05 11.60
C ALA A 113 2.10 0.27 11.73
N ALA A 114 2.89 -0.70 12.20
CA ALA A 114 4.35 -0.57 12.28
C ALA A 114 4.97 -0.38 10.88
N HIS A 115 4.44 -1.05 9.88
CA HIS A 115 4.88 -0.95 8.50
C HIS A 115 4.60 0.45 7.91
N LEU A 116 3.38 0.97 8.13
CA LEU A 116 3.01 2.31 7.69
C LEU A 116 3.83 3.40 8.40
N ALA A 117 4.08 3.22 9.70
CA ALA A 117 4.92 4.13 10.48
C ALA A 117 6.36 4.17 9.94
N LEU A 118 6.92 3.01 9.58
CA LEU A 118 8.24 2.93 8.93
C LEU A 118 8.25 3.69 7.60
N TYR A 119 7.23 3.50 6.76
CA TYR A 119 7.14 4.17 5.46
C TYR A 119 7.04 5.69 5.61
N GLN A 120 6.23 6.16 6.54
CA GLN A 120 6.13 7.60 6.86
C GLN A 120 7.45 8.17 7.37
N ASP A 121 8.12 7.45 8.29
CA ASP A 121 9.39 7.89 8.86
C ASP A 121 10.47 8.00 7.77
N LEU A 122 10.64 7.01 6.92
CA LEU A 122 11.65 7.03 5.85
C LEU A 122 11.39 8.11 4.79
N LEU A 123 10.12 8.49 4.54
CA LEU A 123 9.81 9.61 3.66
C LEU A 123 10.11 10.97 4.30
N LYS A 124 9.81 11.13 5.61
CA LYS A 124 10.05 12.37 6.35
C LYS A 124 11.51 12.57 6.71
N ASN A 125 12.18 11.48 7.10
CA ASN A 125 13.54 11.48 7.64
C ASN A 125 14.39 10.38 6.97
N PRO A 126 14.84 10.56 5.71
CA PRO A 126 15.60 9.51 5.02
C PRO A 126 16.89 9.08 5.74
N ALA A 127 17.48 9.95 6.58
CA ALA A 127 18.65 9.61 7.41
C ALA A 127 18.41 8.43 8.37
N ASN A 128 17.13 8.21 8.76
CA ASN A 128 16.75 7.09 9.62
C ASN A 128 16.90 5.73 8.94
N LEU A 129 17.14 5.69 7.63
CA LEU A 129 17.43 4.43 6.93
C LEU A 129 18.58 3.67 7.58
N LYS A 130 19.62 4.34 8.05
CA LYS A 130 20.74 3.71 8.75
C LYS A 130 20.25 2.87 9.93
N ILE A 131 19.39 3.44 10.78
CA ILE A 131 18.83 2.76 11.95
C ILE A 131 17.95 1.58 11.52
N GLN A 132 17.16 1.75 10.46
CA GLN A 132 16.25 0.71 9.98
C GLN A 132 16.99 -0.43 9.28
N ALA A 133 18.05 -0.12 8.52
CA ALA A 133 18.85 -1.10 7.81
C ALA A 133 19.70 -1.99 8.74
N GLU A 134 19.99 -1.52 9.94
CA GLU A 134 20.68 -2.27 11.00
C GLU A 134 19.74 -3.18 11.81
N LYS A 135 18.43 -2.98 11.69
CA LYS A 135 17.43 -3.86 12.31
C LYS A 135 17.22 -5.12 11.47
N LEU A 136 16.74 -6.16 12.13
CA LEU A 136 16.34 -7.38 11.41
C LEU A 136 15.11 -7.09 10.54
N PRO A 137 15.05 -7.65 9.32
CA PRO A 137 13.88 -7.54 8.47
C PRO A 137 12.64 -8.12 9.14
N LEU A 138 11.49 -7.49 8.91
CA LEU A 138 10.21 -8.08 9.32
C LEU A 138 9.84 -9.17 8.32
N ILE A 139 9.73 -10.39 8.80
CA ILE A 139 9.39 -11.56 7.99
C ILE A 139 7.96 -11.96 8.31
N ASP A 140 7.12 -12.03 7.29
CA ASP A 140 5.78 -12.59 7.39
C ASP A 140 5.87 -14.09 7.67
N ALA A 141 5.27 -14.52 8.78
CA ALA A 141 5.34 -15.90 9.24
C ALA A 141 4.67 -16.92 8.28
N ASN A 142 3.69 -16.47 7.49
CA ASN A 142 2.93 -17.33 6.58
C ASN A 142 3.61 -17.47 5.22
N THR A 143 4.20 -16.37 4.72
CA THR A 143 4.78 -16.30 3.37
C THR A 143 6.30 -16.38 3.36
N ASN A 144 6.95 -16.24 4.52
CA ASN A 144 8.40 -16.14 4.68
C ASN A 144 9.02 -14.99 3.84
N LYS A 145 8.24 -13.96 3.55
CA LYS A 145 8.69 -12.78 2.79
C LYS A 145 9.04 -11.64 3.71
N ILE A 146 10.04 -10.86 3.32
CA ILE A 146 10.40 -9.60 3.99
C ILE A 146 9.36 -8.55 3.60
N THR A 147 8.55 -8.11 4.55
CA THR A 147 7.39 -7.23 4.27
C THR A 147 7.79 -5.77 4.06
N ASN A 148 8.84 -5.29 4.73
CA ASN A 148 9.26 -3.89 4.69
C ASN A 148 10.47 -3.63 3.76
N LYS A 149 10.90 -4.61 2.97
CA LYS A 149 12.05 -4.54 2.08
C LYS A 149 11.93 -3.40 1.06
N PHE A 150 10.76 -3.23 0.48
CA PHE A 150 10.50 -2.24 -0.55
C PHE A 150 10.88 -0.81 -0.12
N ALA A 151 10.47 -0.40 1.08
CA ALA A 151 10.79 0.93 1.60
C ALA A 151 12.29 1.13 1.82
N VAL A 152 12.99 0.10 2.34
CA VAL A 152 14.44 0.15 2.56
C VAL A 152 15.18 0.26 1.24
N VAL A 153 14.80 -0.54 0.25
CA VAL A 153 15.43 -0.52 -1.09
C VAL A 153 15.27 0.84 -1.75
N LEU A 154 14.07 1.40 -1.77
CA LEU A 154 13.79 2.69 -2.40
C LEU A 154 14.36 3.90 -1.63
N SER A 155 14.62 3.76 -0.34
CA SER A 155 15.12 4.87 0.48
C SER A 155 16.63 5.08 0.35
N PHE A 156 17.38 4.13 -0.17
CA PHE A 156 18.85 4.17 -0.16
C PHE A 156 19.40 5.41 -0.86
N ALA A 157 18.96 5.70 -2.08
CA ALA A 157 19.40 6.88 -2.81
C ALA A 157 19.04 8.21 -2.13
N ARG A 158 17.90 8.25 -1.38
CA ARG A 158 17.51 9.41 -0.58
C ARG A 158 18.39 9.55 0.65
N TYR A 159 18.71 8.44 1.30
CA TYR A 159 19.62 8.38 2.44
C TYR A 159 21.01 8.91 2.10
N LEU A 160 21.59 8.47 0.99
CA LEU A 160 22.92 8.93 0.58
C LEU A 160 23.00 10.46 0.45
N ARG A 161 21.93 11.11 0.02
CA ARG A 161 21.85 12.59 -0.07
C ARG A 161 21.80 13.29 1.28
N THR A 162 21.53 12.56 2.37
CA THR A 162 21.54 13.14 3.74
C THR A 162 22.93 13.10 4.38
N ILE A 163 23.86 12.37 3.80
CA ILE A 163 25.22 12.22 4.32
C ILE A 163 26.05 13.45 3.89
N PRO A 164 26.66 14.20 4.83
CA PRO A 164 27.57 15.28 4.49
C PRO A 164 28.76 14.76 3.67
N GLU A 165 29.24 15.55 2.69
CA GLU A 165 30.33 15.14 1.78
C GLU A 165 31.58 14.66 2.52
N ASN A 166 31.92 15.29 3.64
CA ASN A 166 33.08 14.92 4.47
C ASN A 166 32.84 13.65 5.32
N MET A 167 31.66 13.07 5.29
CA MET A 167 31.29 11.82 5.99
C MET A 167 30.92 10.70 5.02
N ASN A 168 31.05 10.94 3.71
CA ASN A 168 30.78 9.90 2.71
C ASN A 168 31.73 8.73 2.89
N GLU A 169 31.17 7.53 2.86
CA GLU A 169 31.95 6.30 2.84
C GLU A 169 32.78 6.22 1.55
N PRO A 170 34.06 5.91 1.63
CA PRO A 170 34.92 5.84 0.42
C PRO A 170 34.63 4.60 -0.42
N THR A 171 33.90 3.62 0.12
CA THR A 171 33.61 2.35 -0.55
C THR A 171 32.19 1.89 -0.24
N PHE A 172 31.62 1.05 -1.10
CA PHE A 172 30.28 0.46 -0.89
C PHE A 172 30.24 -0.61 0.21
N THR A 173 31.38 -0.99 0.78
CA THR A 173 31.53 -2.11 1.73
C THR A 173 30.53 -2.08 2.93
N PRO A 174 30.29 -0.95 3.61
CA PRO A 174 29.31 -0.92 4.71
C PRO A 174 27.91 -1.29 4.26
N TYR A 175 27.54 -0.94 3.04
CA TYR A 175 26.22 -1.18 2.49
C TYR A 175 26.03 -2.60 1.94
N GLU A 176 27.13 -3.33 1.68
CA GLU A 176 27.07 -4.75 1.32
C GLU A 176 26.48 -5.59 2.46
N GLN A 177 26.75 -5.23 3.72
CA GLN A 177 26.17 -5.91 4.86
C GLN A 177 24.65 -5.67 4.94
N TRP A 178 24.20 -4.43 4.70
CA TRP A 178 22.78 -4.12 4.62
C TRP A 178 22.11 -4.89 3.49
N ALA A 179 22.72 -4.91 2.31
CA ALA A 179 22.21 -5.64 1.16
C ALA A 179 22.03 -7.14 1.46
N LYS A 180 22.96 -7.77 2.17
CA LYS A 180 22.85 -9.17 2.61
C LYS A 180 21.73 -9.36 3.62
N THR A 181 21.66 -8.53 4.65
CA THR A 181 20.63 -8.58 5.69
C THR A 181 19.23 -8.48 5.09
N TRP A 182 19.03 -7.62 4.11
CA TRP A 182 17.76 -7.38 3.44
C TRP A 182 17.55 -8.24 2.20
N GLN A 183 18.46 -9.19 1.93
CA GLN A 183 18.36 -10.16 0.83
C GLN A 183 18.07 -9.47 -0.52
N LEU A 184 18.85 -8.42 -0.83
CA LEU A 184 18.71 -7.74 -2.11
C LEU A 184 19.00 -8.71 -3.26
N ASN A 185 18.15 -8.67 -4.28
CA ASN A 185 18.42 -9.37 -5.53
C ASN A 185 19.48 -8.59 -6.36
N GLU A 186 19.93 -9.20 -7.44
CA GLU A 186 20.97 -8.62 -8.30
C GLU A 186 20.60 -7.24 -8.85
N THR A 187 19.35 -7.03 -9.21
CA THR A 187 18.85 -5.75 -9.73
C THR A 187 18.87 -4.68 -8.64
N GLU A 188 18.30 -4.96 -7.47
CA GLU A 188 18.28 -4.07 -6.32
C GLU A 188 19.71 -3.68 -5.87
N LEU A 189 20.60 -4.67 -5.81
CA LEU A 189 22.01 -4.44 -5.45
C LEU A 189 22.73 -3.58 -6.49
N ARG A 190 22.49 -3.82 -7.77
CA ARG A 190 23.03 -3.00 -8.85
C ARG A 190 22.53 -1.56 -8.73
N ASP A 191 21.23 -1.36 -8.48
CA ASP A 191 20.64 -0.03 -8.36
C ASP A 191 21.22 0.74 -7.15
N TRP A 192 21.49 0.04 -6.04
CA TRP A 192 22.18 0.62 -4.89
C TRP A 192 23.62 1.02 -5.24
N LYS A 193 24.37 0.18 -5.97
CA LYS A 193 25.73 0.50 -6.41
C LYS A 193 25.79 1.66 -7.40
N ILE A 194 24.76 1.83 -8.23
CA ILE A 194 24.65 2.98 -9.15
C ILE A 194 24.33 4.27 -8.38
N ALA A 195 23.53 4.17 -7.33
CA ALA A 195 23.15 5.32 -6.51
C ALA A 195 24.28 5.81 -5.61
N PHE A 196 25.18 4.91 -5.21
CA PHE A 196 26.39 5.19 -4.42
C PHE A 196 27.48 5.89 -5.25
#